data_361c9c18e0db2734cd8c4b5637ae926e
#
_entry.id   361c9c18e0db2734cd8c4b5637ae926e
#
_cell.length_a   1.000
_cell.length_b   1.000
_cell.length_c   1.000
_cell.angle_alpha   90.00
_cell.angle_beta   90.00
_cell.angle_gamma   90.00
#
_symmetry.space_group_name_H-M   'P 1'
#
loop_
_entity.id
_entity.type
_entity.pdbx_description
1 polymer ?
#
loop_
_entity_poly.entity_id
_entity_poly.type
_entity_poly.pdbx_seq_one_letter_code
_entity_poly.pdbx_strand_id
1 'polypeptide(L)'
;MISAERFLDEAFKLGFSTYTGVPCSFLKPLINASIESDKLSYIPAVNEGDAVGIAAGVYLGGGLPVVMFQNSGLGNAVNPFTSLIQTFEIPILMIATLRGDPNSHPDEPQHRLMGKITTQLLDLMEVSWSWFPEDEDDMKKTMELIKDRIIDSKKPHVLVMKKGSVEPYELSEQLESKFVNGLITNDYECDESEMVTRIEFMEKIIEKTNQNHDLIIATTGYSGRELYAASDRKNQFYMVGSMGCAIDIG
;
A
#
# COMPACT_ATOMS: atom_id res chain seq x y z
N MET A 1 15.88 13.73 -15.32
CA MET A 1 14.71 12.80 -15.35
C MET A 1 15.25 11.38 -15.39
N ILE A 2 14.55 10.47 -14.75
CA ILE A 2 14.93 9.05 -14.66
C ILE A 2 14.00 8.23 -15.54
N SER A 3 14.52 7.20 -16.22
CA SER A 3 13.68 6.23 -16.92
C SER A 3 12.81 5.45 -15.92
N ALA A 4 11.50 5.33 -16.23
CA ALA A 4 10.58 4.55 -15.41
C ALA A 4 11.01 3.08 -15.31
N GLU A 5 11.39 2.46 -16.44
CA GLU A 5 11.84 1.06 -16.49
C GLU A 5 13.09 0.83 -15.64
N ARG A 6 14.08 1.74 -15.72
CA ARG A 6 15.30 1.63 -14.92
C ARG A 6 15.03 1.75 -13.43
N PHE A 7 14.17 2.69 -13.03
CA PHE A 7 13.76 2.80 -11.63
C PHE A 7 13.11 1.51 -11.13
N LEU A 8 12.17 0.96 -11.89
CA LEU A 8 11.47 -0.27 -11.55
C LEU A 8 12.40 -1.50 -11.56
N ASP A 9 13.33 -1.59 -12.49
CA ASP A 9 14.32 -2.68 -12.54
C ASP A 9 15.28 -2.64 -11.33
N GLU A 10 15.78 -1.47 -10.94
CA GLU A 10 16.63 -1.36 -9.73
C GLU A 10 15.82 -1.65 -8.46
N ALA A 11 14.58 -1.17 -8.35
CA ALA A 11 13.69 -1.50 -7.25
C ALA A 11 13.41 -3.02 -7.18
N PHE A 12 13.16 -3.67 -8.32
CA PHE A 12 12.94 -5.12 -8.38
C PHE A 12 14.15 -5.93 -7.90
N LYS A 13 15.37 -5.54 -8.27
CA LYS A 13 16.61 -6.19 -7.79
C LYS A 13 16.74 -6.11 -6.26
N LEU A 14 16.15 -5.10 -5.65
CA LEU A 14 16.12 -4.90 -4.20
C LEU A 14 14.93 -5.61 -3.52
N GLY A 15 14.05 -6.27 -4.29
CA GLY A 15 12.93 -7.05 -3.80
C GLY A 15 11.57 -6.35 -3.86
N PHE A 16 11.49 -5.11 -4.37
CA PHE A 16 10.21 -4.41 -4.55
C PHE A 16 9.52 -4.89 -5.82
N SER A 17 8.59 -5.84 -5.68
CA SER A 17 7.90 -6.47 -6.81
C SER A 17 6.41 -6.14 -6.91
N THR A 18 5.81 -5.59 -5.86
CA THR A 18 4.39 -5.27 -5.83
C THR A 18 4.19 -3.77 -5.60
N TYR A 19 3.42 -3.16 -6.48
CA TYR A 19 3.08 -1.74 -6.47
C TYR A 19 1.58 -1.59 -6.27
N THR A 20 1.19 -0.66 -5.42
CA THR A 20 -0.22 -0.31 -5.20
C THR A 20 -0.37 1.19 -5.05
N GLY A 21 -1.56 1.71 -5.25
CA GLY A 21 -1.78 3.15 -5.07
C GLY A 21 -2.99 3.69 -5.81
N VAL A 22 -3.14 5.01 -5.68
CA VAL A 22 -4.17 5.78 -6.38
C VAL A 22 -3.52 6.55 -7.52
N PRO A 23 -4.02 6.42 -8.77
CA PRO A 23 -3.40 7.04 -9.93
C PRO A 23 -3.28 8.56 -9.83
N CYS A 24 -2.14 9.08 -10.28
CA CYS A 24 -1.85 10.50 -10.40
C CYS A 24 -1.09 10.75 -11.70
N SER A 25 -1.34 11.89 -12.34
CA SER A 25 -0.69 12.23 -13.63
C SER A 25 0.84 12.25 -13.57
N PHE A 26 1.44 12.62 -12.42
CA PHE A 26 2.90 12.60 -12.25
C PHE A 26 3.45 11.18 -12.10
N LEU A 27 2.62 10.24 -11.64
CA LEU A 27 2.96 8.83 -11.48
C LEU A 27 2.69 8.01 -12.74
N LYS A 28 1.99 8.57 -13.74
CA LYS A 28 1.63 7.85 -14.98
C LYS A 28 2.78 7.03 -15.56
N PRO A 29 4.01 7.57 -15.70
CA PRO A 29 5.11 6.77 -16.24
C PRO A 29 5.45 5.53 -15.42
N LEU A 30 5.53 5.65 -14.10
CA LEU A 30 5.83 4.51 -13.21
C LEU A 30 4.69 3.49 -13.19
N ILE A 31 3.43 3.97 -13.16
CA ILE A 31 2.25 3.10 -13.17
C ILE A 31 2.19 2.32 -14.49
N ASN A 32 2.32 3.01 -15.63
CA ASN A 32 2.27 2.37 -16.94
C ASN A 32 3.37 1.31 -17.10
N ALA A 33 4.62 1.66 -16.75
CA ALA A 33 5.73 0.72 -16.82
C ALA A 33 5.57 -0.47 -15.85
N SER A 34 4.97 -0.26 -14.66
CA SER A 34 4.69 -1.37 -13.75
C SER A 34 3.57 -2.30 -14.24
N ILE A 35 2.58 -1.76 -14.95
CA ILE A 35 1.49 -2.56 -15.56
C ILE A 35 2.01 -3.43 -16.71
N GLU A 36 2.94 -2.92 -17.54
CA GLU A 36 3.51 -3.66 -18.66
C GLU A 36 4.63 -4.63 -18.29
N SER A 37 5.12 -4.56 -17.06
CA SER A 37 6.20 -5.43 -16.61
C SER A 37 5.71 -6.84 -16.25
N ASP A 38 6.26 -7.85 -16.88
CA ASP A 38 6.00 -9.25 -16.53
C ASP A 38 6.55 -9.67 -15.15
N LYS A 39 7.39 -8.84 -14.54
CA LYS A 39 8.05 -9.12 -13.26
C LYS A 39 7.34 -8.47 -12.07
N LEU A 40 6.47 -7.51 -12.32
CA LEU A 40 5.86 -6.69 -11.30
C LEU A 40 4.35 -6.92 -11.24
N SER A 41 3.79 -6.71 -10.07
CA SER A 41 2.35 -6.66 -9.86
C SER A 41 1.92 -5.24 -9.55
N TYR A 42 0.93 -4.71 -10.27
CA TYR A 42 0.29 -3.44 -9.95
C TYR A 42 -1.14 -3.67 -9.50
N ILE A 43 -1.46 -3.27 -8.27
CA ILE A 43 -2.78 -3.41 -7.65
C ILE A 43 -3.34 -2.00 -7.44
N PRO A 44 -4.29 -1.55 -8.27
CA PRO A 44 -4.89 -0.24 -8.08
C PRO A 44 -5.78 -0.23 -6.84
N ALA A 45 -5.68 0.84 -6.06
CA ALA A 45 -6.55 1.07 -4.92
C ALA A 45 -7.56 2.20 -5.21
N VAL A 46 -8.71 2.17 -4.55
CA VAL A 46 -9.73 3.21 -4.69
C VAL A 46 -9.52 4.38 -3.73
N ASN A 47 -8.71 4.18 -2.69
CA ASN A 47 -8.37 5.16 -1.66
C ASN A 47 -6.93 4.95 -1.20
N GLU A 48 -6.25 6.00 -0.77
CA GLU A 48 -4.85 5.93 -0.35
C GLU A 48 -4.66 5.15 0.96
N GLY A 49 -5.66 5.16 1.84
CA GLY A 49 -5.67 4.32 3.03
C GLY A 49 -5.73 2.83 2.68
N ASP A 50 -6.56 2.46 1.69
CA ASP A 50 -6.67 1.09 1.19
C ASP A 50 -5.34 0.66 0.55
N ALA A 51 -4.68 1.53 -0.20
CA ALA A 51 -3.35 1.25 -0.76
C ALA A 51 -2.32 0.91 0.33
N VAL A 52 -2.35 1.62 1.47
CA VAL A 52 -1.49 1.30 2.61
C VAL A 52 -1.86 -0.03 3.25
N GLY A 53 -3.16 -0.37 3.31
CA GLY A 53 -3.65 -1.67 3.76
C GLY A 53 -3.17 -2.81 2.87
N ILE A 54 -3.33 -2.69 1.55
CA ILE A 54 -2.82 -3.65 0.56
C ILE A 54 -1.31 -3.86 0.72
N ALA A 55 -0.55 -2.76 0.87
CA ALA A 55 0.89 -2.84 1.09
C ALA A 55 1.24 -3.60 2.38
N ALA A 56 0.49 -3.39 3.46
CA ALA A 56 0.67 -4.15 4.70
C ALA A 56 0.44 -5.66 4.46
N GLY A 57 -0.61 -6.01 3.70
CA GLY A 57 -0.89 -7.40 3.33
C GLY A 57 0.23 -8.04 2.52
N VAL A 58 0.76 -7.34 1.52
CA VAL A 58 1.92 -7.79 0.74
C VAL A 58 3.12 -8.08 1.62
N TYR A 59 3.43 -7.18 2.58
CA TYR A 59 4.54 -7.39 3.52
C TYR A 59 4.31 -8.60 4.44
N LEU A 60 3.10 -8.75 4.97
CA LEU A 60 2.74 -9.92 5.80
C LEU A 60 2.81 -11.24 5.01
N GLY A 61 2.57 -11.19 3.70
CA GLY A 61 2.78 -12.28 2.77
C GLY A 61 4.26 -12.53 2.39
N GLY A 62 5.20 -11.75 2.92
CA GLY A 62 6.65 -11.89 2.70
C GLY A 62 7.21 -11.08 1.54
N GLY A 63 6.43 -10.19 0.92
CA GLY A 63 6.87 -9.28 -0.14
C GLY A 63 7.37 -7.93 0.37
N LEU A 64 7.99 -7.14 -0.50
CA LEU A 64 8.30 -5.73 -0.25
C LEU A 64 7.46 -4.84 -1.16
N PRO A 65 6.48 -4.12 -0.62
CA PRO A 65 5.56 -3.30 -1.41
C PRO A 65 6.07 -1.88 -1.66
N VAL A 66 5.58 -1.27 -2.74
CA VAL A 66 5.68 0.17 -3.01
C VAL A 66 4.28 0.76 -3.09
N VAL A 67 4.02 1.81 -2.32
CA VAL A 67 2.77 2.57 -2.38
C VAL A 67 2.97 3.86 -3.17
N MET A 68 2.09 4.15 -4.12
CA MET A 68 2.20 5.33 -4.99
C MET A 68 0.91 6.14 -4.99
N PHE A 69 0.95 7.39 -4.62
CA PHE A 69 -0.19 8.30 -4.73
C PHE A 69 0.20 9.78 -4.70
N GLN A 70 -0.77 10.63 -4.94
CA GLN A 70 -0.60 12.08 -4.87
C GLN A 70 -0.52 12.56 -3.41
N ASN A 71 0.29 13.59 -3.13
CA ASN A 71 0.41 14.16 -1.78
C ASN A 71 -0.93 14.58 -1.14
N SER A 72 -1.94 14.93 -1.93
CA SER A 72 -3.28 15.21 -1.39
C SER A 72 -3.90 13.99 -0.69
N GLY A 73 -3.53 12.79 -1.10
CA GLY A 73 -3.98 11.53 -0.50
C GLY A 73 -3.32 11.19 0.84
N LEU A 74 -2.26 11.91 1.25
CA LEU A 74 -1.67 11.73 2.58
C LEU A 74 -2.69 11.87 3.71
N GLY A 75 -3.70 12.74 3.55
CA GLY A 75 -4.77 12.88 4.52
C GLY A 75 -5.53 11.57 4.78
N ASN A 76 -5.81 10.80 3.74
CA ASN A 76 -6.46 9.49 3.83
C ASN A 76 -5.53 8.41 4.42
N ALA A 77 -4.23 8.58 4.24
CA ALA A 77 -3.22 7.63 4.69
C ALA A 77 -2.73 7.89 6.13
N VAL A 78 -3.06 9.03 6.77
CA VAL A 78 -2.61 9.35 8.13
C VAL A 78 -2.94 8.23 9.12
N ASN A 79 -4.20 7.79 9.16
CA ASN A 79 -4.62 6.75 10.08
C ASN A 79 -3.91 5.39 9.82
N PRO A 80 -3.91 4.81 8.61
CA PRO A 80 -3.19 3.56 8.39
C PRO A 80 -1.66 3.69 8.58
N PHE A 81 -1.03 4.83 8.30
CA PHE A 81 0.38 5.02 8.63
C PHE A 81 0.64 4.96 10.13
N THR A 82 -0.14 5.67 10.93
CA THR A 82 0.11 5.83 12.36
C THR A 82 -0.39 4.65 13.20
N SER A 83 -1.52 4.03 12.83
CA SER A 83 -2.16 2.99 13.63
C SER A 83 -1.99 1.56 13.08
N LEU A 84 -1.49 1.40 11.84
CA LEU A 84 -1.16 0.11 11.24
C LEU A 84 0.35 0.00 10.99
N ILE A 85 0.89 0.80 10.06
CA ILE A 85 2.27 0.64 9.59
C ILE A 85 3.29 0.84 10.72
N GLN A 86 3.20 1.94 11.46
CA GLN A 86 4.14 2.22 12.56
C GLN A 86 3.92 1.30 13.75
N THR A 87 2.66 1.00 14.09
CA THR A 87 2.32 0.17 15.24
C THR A 87 2.80 -1.27 15.08
N PHE A 88 2.71 -1.82 13.87
CA PHE A 88 3.13 -3.20 13.58
C PHE A 88 4.52 -3.29 12.96
N GLU A 89 5.25 -2.18 12.91
CA GLU A 89 6.62 -2.13 12.39
C GLU A 89 6.73 -2.70 10.96
N ILE A 90 5.83 -2.26 10.07
CA ILE A 90 5.76 -2.74 8.68
C ILE A 90 6.62 -1.84 7.77
N PRO A 91 7.74 -2.35 7.22
CA PRO A 91 8.57 -1.59 6.30
C PRO A 91 7.90 -1.47 4.93
N ILE A 92 7.56 -0.27 4.51
CA ILE A 92 7.06 0.02 3.17
C ILE A 92 7.83 1.18 2.53
N LEU A 93 8.02 1.11 1.23
CA LEU A 93 8.43 2.25 0.44
C LEU A 93 7.19 2.96 -0.11
N MET A 94 7.13 4.28 0.01
CA MET A 94 6.09 5.09 -0.62
C MET A 94 6.68 6.11 -1.58
N ILE A 95 6.00 6.38 -2.68
CA ILE A 95 6.26 7.48 -3.60
C ILE A 95 5.07 8.43 -3.54
N ALA A 96 5.26 9.60 -2.94
CA ALA A 96 4.24 10.65 -2.90
C ALA A 96 4.60 11.76 -3.88
N THR A 97 3.72 12.07 -4.83
CA THR A 97 3.98 13.20 -5.72
C THR A 97 3.79 14.54 -5.01
N LEU A 98 4.58 15.55 -5.35
CA LEU A 98 4.43 16.90 -4.81
C LEU A 98 3.65 17.77 -5.79
N ARG A 99 2.30 17.73 -5.70
CA ARG A 99 1.43 18.70 -6.37
C ARG A 99 1.39 19.98 -5.53
N GLY A 100 1.33 21.14 -6.21
CA GLY A 100 1.29 22.44 -5.53
C GLY A 100 2.63 22.85 -4.89
N ASP A 101 3.77 22.38 -5.40
CA ASP A 101 5.11 22.78 -4.96
C ASP A 101 5.24 24.32 -5.00
N PRO A 102 5.46 25.00 -3.85
CA PRO A 102 5.55 26.45 -3.79
C PRO A 102 6.75 27.02 -4.56
N ASN A 103 7.74 26.19 -4.87
CA ASN A 103 8.95 26.56 -5.61
C ASN A 103 8.85 26.25 -7.12
N SER A 104 7.68 25.84 -7.59
CA SER A 104 7.41 25.50 -9.01
C SER A 104 6.37 26.46 -9.62
N HIS A 105 6.06 26.26 -10.90
CA HIS A 105 4.94 26.98 -11.52
C HIS A 105 3.64 26.72 -10.77
N PRO A 106 2.75 27.72 -10.69
CA PRO A 106 1.46 27.57 -10.02
C PRO A 106 0.70 26.33 -10.52
N ASP A 107 0.25 25.51 -9.57
CA ASP A 107 -0.63 24.39 -9.80
C ASP A 107 -2.08 24.80 -9.50
N GLU A 108 -3.02 23.88 -9.65
CA GLU A 108 -4.43 24.10 -9.35
C GLU A 108 -4.67 24.48 -7.89
N PRO A 109 -5.63 25.38 -7.60
CA PRO A 109 -5.82 25.95 -6.26
C PRO A 109 -5.96 24.94 -5.12
N GLN A 110 -6.58 23.76 -5.37
CA GLN A 110 -6.77 22.71 -4.39
C GLN A 110 -5.47 22.07 -3.92
N HIS A 111 -4.39 22.17 -4.71
CA HIS A 111 -3.09 21.59 -4.35
C HIS A 111 -2.22 22.53 -3.51
N ARG A 112 -2.57 23.84 -3.44
CA ARG A 112 -1.72 24.87 -2.84
C ARG A 112 -1.35 24.60 -1.39
N LEU A 113 -2.30 24.14 -0.57
CA LEU A 113 -2.02 23.90 0.85
C LEU A 113 -1.18 22.63 1.00
N MET A 114 -1.62 21.52 0.39
CA MET A 114 -0.89 20.26 0.48
C MET A 114 0.53 20.37 -0.06
N GLY A 115 0.76 21.11 -1.14
CA GLY A 115 2.10 21.35 -1.65
C GLY A 115 3.05 22.01 -0.63
N LYS A 116 2.50 22.88 0.22
CA LYS A 116 3.29 23.54 1.28
C LYS A 116 3.56 22.65 2.49
N ILE A 117 2.61 21.81 2.86
CA ILE A 117 2.66 21.08 4.13
C ILE A 117 3.05 19.61 3.98
N THR A 118 3.26 19.08 2.76
CA THR A 118 3.54 17.67 2.52
C THR A 118 4.67 17.12 3.39
N THR A 119 5.85 17.75 3.36
CA THR A 119 7.00 17.31 4.15
C THR A 119 6.79 17.52 5.64
N GLN A 120 6.16 18.64 6.04
CA GLN A 120 5.79 18.91 7.43
C GLN A 120 4.81 17.88 7.99
N LEU A 121 3.87 17.39 7.17
CA LEU A 121 2.94 16.33 7.56
C LEU A 121 3.66 15.01 7.76
N LEU A 122 4.63 14.67 6.89
CA LEU A 122 5.47 13.49 7.05
C LEU A 122 6.31 13.58 8.33
N ASP A 123 6.92 14.74 8.60
CA ASP A 123 7.68 14.98 9.83
C ASP A 123 6.79 14.85 11.08
N LEU A 124 5.56 15.41 11.03
CA LEU A 124 4.59 15.31 12.13
C LEU A 124 4.15 13.87 12.41
N MET A 125 4.06 13.05 11.37
CA MET A 125 3.77 11.59 11.50
C MET A 125 5.02 10.78 11.87
N GLU A 126 6.18 11.40 12.06
CA GLU A 126 7.47 10.71 12.30
C GLU A 126 7.83 9.71 11.18
N VAL A 127 7.40 9.98 9.95
CA VAL A 127 7.72 9.18 8.76
C VAL A 127 8.95 9.74 8.08
N SER A 128 9.99 8.93 7.92
CA SER A 128 11.19 9.34 7.21
C SER A 128 10.91 9.58 5.73
N TRP A 129 11.50 10.62 5.16
CA TRP A 129 11.35 10.94 3.76
C TRP A 129 12.63 11.50 3.15
N SER A 130 12.72 11.42 1.82
CA SER A 130 13.74 12.09 1.01
C SER A 130 13.15 12.50 -0.34
N TRP A 131 13.87 13.36 -1.07
CA TRP A 131 13.48 13.67 -2.43
C TRP A 131 13.64 12.43 -3.33
N PHE A 132 12.76 12.31 -4.30
CA PHE A 132 12.91 11.33 -5.38
C PHE A 132 14.24 11.64 -6.12
N PRO A 133 15.05 10.63 -6.46
CA PRO A 133 16.36 10.86 -7.08
C PRO A 133 16.24 11.63 -8.42
N GLU A 134 17.22 12.47 -8.71
CA GLU A 134 17.20 13.35 -9.88
C GLU A 134 17.90 12.73 -11.11
N ASP A 135 18.83 11.81 -10.88
CA ASP A 135 19.57 11.10 -11.92
C ASP A 135 19.73 9.60 -11.60
N GLU A 136 20.20 8.83 -12.57
CA GLU A 136 20.29 7.38 -12.50
C GLU A 136 21.43 6.89 -11.59
N ASP A 137 22.53 7.65 -11.49
CA ASP A 137 23.67 7.27 -10.65
C ASP A 137 23.34 7.43 -9.17
N ASP A 138 22.59 8.49 -8.83
CA ASP A 138 22.09 8.73 -7.48
C ASP A 138 20.93 7.77 -7.12
N MET A 139 20.10 7.41 -8.11
CA MET A 139 18.94 6.53 -7.92
C MET A 139 19.33 5.20 -7.27
N LYS A 140 20.33 4.51 -7.80
CA LYS A 140 20.74 3.20 -7.31
C LYS A 140 21.18 3.26 -5.84
N LYS A 141 22.04 4.21 -5.50
CA LYS A 141 22.51 4.40 -4.11
C LYS A 141 21.37 4.77 -3.18
N THR A 142 20.49 5.67 -3.63
CA THR A 142 19.33 6.11 -2.86
C THR A 142 18.41 4.93 -2.56
N MET A 143 18.11 4.09 -3.55
CA MET A 143 17.24 2.93 -3.39
C MET A 143 17.85 1.86 -2.45
N GLU A 144 19.16 1.60 -2.55
CA GLU A 144 19.88 0.70 -1.64
C GLU A 144 19.80 1.22 -0.19
N LEU A 145 20.12 2.50 0.04
CA LEU A 145 20.04 3.13 1.35
C LEU A 145 18.62 3.11 1.94
N ILE A 146 17.62 3.36 1.11
CA ILE A 146 16.22 3.33 1.56
C ILE A 146 15.81 1.92 1.95
N LYS A 147 16.12 0.93 1.10
CA LYS A 147 15.81 -0.48 1.38
C LYS A 147 16.44 -0.92 2.70
N ASP A 148 17.72 -0.64 2.93
CA ASP A 148 18.40 -0.99 4.18
C ASP A 148 17.73 -0.26 5.35
N ARG A 149 17.48 1.04 5.21
CA ARG A 149 16.80 1.84 6.26
C ARG A 149 15.44 1.27 6.66
N ILE A 150 14.55 0.97 5.70
CA ILE A 150 13.20 0.48 6.03
C ILE A 150 13.22 -0.90 6.67
N ILE A 151 14.16 -1.76 6.26
CA ILE A 151 14.32 -3.11 6.83
C ILE A 151 14.90 -3.03 8.25
N ASP A 152 15.95 -2.25 8.46
CA ASP A 152 16.62 -2.13 9.76
C ASP A 152 15.74 -1.41 10.79
N SER A 153 15.08 -0.33 10.38
CA SER A 153 14.20 0.45 11.27
C SER A 153 12.81 -0.15 11.44
N LYS A 154 12.38 -1.02 10.53
CA LYS A 154 11.00 -1.52 10.40
C LYS A 154 9.98 -0.38 10.32
N LYS A 155 10.33 0.69 9.62
CA LYS A 155 9.51 1.89 9.46
C LYS A 155 9.37 2.24 7.99
N PRO A 156 8.28 2.93 7.59
CA PRO A 156 8.11 3.38 6.23
C PRO A 156 9.12 4.47 5.84
N HIS A 157 9.39 4.58 4.54
CA HIS A 157 10.11 5.71 3.96
C HIS A 157 9.37 6.27 2.75
N VAL A 158 9.34 7.60 2.61
CA VAL A 158 8.64 8.30 1.53
C VAL A 158 9.63 8.98 0.59
N LEU A 159 9.57 8.64 -0.68
CA LEU A 159 10.18 9.41 -1.76
C LEU A 159 9.19 10.50 -2.21
N VAL A 160 9.54 11.77 -1.98
CA VAL A 160 8.73 12.92 -2.42
C VAL A 160 9.14 13.29 -3.84
N MET A 161 8.22 13.07 -4.80
CA MET A 161 8.48 13.17 -6.23
C MET A 161 7.91 14.46 -6.82
N LYS A 162 8.77 15.29 -7.43
CA LYS A 162 8.38 16.51 -8.15
C LYS A 162 7.87 16.19 -9.55
N LYS A 163 7.19 17.18 -10.15
CA LYS A 163 6.79 17.10 -11.56
C LYS A 163 8.01 16.93 -12.47
N GLY A 164 7.95 15.98 -13.40
CA GLY A 164 9.00 15.73 -14.37
C GLY A 164 10.24 15.02 -13.81
N SER A 165 10.12 14.32 -12.66
CA SER A 165 11.21 13.48 -12.13
C SER A 165 11.45 12.24 -12.98
N VAL A 166 10.40 11.73 -13.62
CA VAL A 166 10.42 10.50 -14.44
C VAL A 166 10.09 10.85 -15.89
N GLU A 167 10.79 10.23 -16.83
CA GLU A 167 10.54 10.36 -18.27
C GLU A 167 9.15 9.83 -18.64
N PRO A 168 8.49 10.42 -19.65
CA PRO A 168 7.21 9.91 -20.13
C PRO A 168 7.30 8.44 -20.54
N TYR A 169 6.32 7.65 -20.14
CA TYR A 169 6.15 6.26 -20.54
C TYR A 169 4.67 6.02 -20.86
N GLU A 170 4.38 5.61 -22.09
CA GLU A 170 3.02 5.34 -22.56
C GLU A 170 2.82 3.82 -22.67
N LEU A 171 1.61 3.36 -22.38
CA LEU A 171 1.25 1.95 -22.57
C LEU A 171 1.32 1.60 -24.08
N SER A 172 1.94 0.48 -24.39
CA SER A 172 2.10 -0.01 -25.76
C SER A 172 0.82 -0.59 -26.34
N GLU A 173 -0.04 -1.17 -25.50
CA GLU A 173 -1.31 -1.77 -25.89
C GLU A 173 -2.46 -1.28 -25.02
N GLN A 174 -3.65 -1.17 -25.60
CA GLN A 174 -4.88 -1.05 -24.80
C GLN A 174 -5.13 -2.40 -24.15
N LEU A 175 -4.97 -2.47 -22.83
CA LEU A 175 -5.33 -3.66 -22.08
C LEU A 175 -6.83 -3.93 -22.29
N GLU A 176 -7.16 -4.98 -23.03
CA GLU A 176 -8.52 -5.46 -23.09
C GLU A 176 -8.94 -5.89 -21.68
N SER A 177 -9.92 -5.19 -21.11
CA SER A 177 -10.46 -5.59 -19.82
C SER A 177 -11.16 -6.94 -20.01
N LYS A 178 -10.54 -8.00 -19.53
CA LYS A 178 -11.20 -9.30 -19.40
C LYS A 178 -12.23 -9.20 -18.27
N PHE A 179 -13.37 -8.58 -18.56
CA PHE A 179 -14.52 -8.75 -17.68
C PHE A 179 -14.90 -10.24 -17.71
N VAL A 180 -14.67 -10.91 -16.60
CA VAL A 180 -15.28 -12.20 -16.36
C VAL A 180 -16.77 -11.94 -16.14
N ASN A 181 -17.56 -12.07 -17.21
CA ASN A 181 -19.03 -12.03 -17.14
C ASN A 181 -19.52 -13.31 -16.46
N GLY A 182 -19.35 -13.39 -15.15
CA GLY A 182 -19.93 -14.39 -14.30
C GLY A 182 -20.83 -13.74 -13.28
N LEU A 183 -22.12 -13.70 -13.54
CA LEU A 183 -23.10 -13.40 -12.48
C LEU A 183 -23.12 -14.63 -11.57
N ILE A 184 -22.44 -14.56 -10.44
CA ILE A 184 -22.61 -15.55 -9.37
C ILE A 184 -23.80 -15.07 -8.56
N THR A 185 -24.98 -15.58 -8.86
CA THR A 185 -26.15 -15.46 -7.99
C THR A 185 -26.12 -16.61 -7.00
N ASN A 186 -25.73 -16.33 -5.78
CA ASN A 186 -25.92 -17.25 -4.68
C ASN A 186 -27.17 -16.84 -3.92
N ASP A 187 -28.26 -17.55 -4.08
CA ASP A 187 -29.44 -17.41 -3.24
C ASP A 187 -29.16 -18.18 -1.93
N TYR A 188 -28.75 -17.45 -0.92
CA TYR A 188 -28.67 -18.01 0.43
C TYR A 188 -30.02 -17.73 1.12
N GLU A 189 -30.82 -18.76 1.31
CA GLU A 189 -31.90 -18.71 2.30
C GLU A 189 -31.23 -18.86 3.69
N CYS A 190 -31.18 -17.76 4.45
CA CYS A 190 -30.68 -17.79 5.81
C CYS A 190 -31.84 -18.14 6.75
N ASP A 191 -31.84 -19.34 7.30
CA ASP A 191 -32.75 -19.70 8.40
C ASP A 191 -32.23 -19.09 9.71
N GLU A 192 -32.97 -18.13 10.28
CA GLU A 192 -32.59 -17.47 11.54
C GLU A 192 -32.41 -18.45 12.70
N SER A 193 -33.05 -19.65 12.64
CA SER A 193 -32.91 -20.69 13.63
C SER A 193 -31.53 -21.39 13.62
N GLU A 194 -30.76 -21.24 12.53
CA GLU A 194 -29.43 -21.81 12.37
C GLU A 194 -28.30 -20.78 12.59
N MET A 195 -28.63 -19.56 13.03
CA MET A 195 -27.62 -18.54 13.27
C MET A 195 -26.69 -18.94 14.43
N VAL A 196 -25.41 -19.02 14.13
CA VAL A 196 -24.36 -19.26 15.13
C VAL A 196 -23.93 -17.96 15.80
N THR A 197 -23.48 -18.04 17.02
CA THR A 197 -22.85 -16.88 17.69
C THR A 197 -21.51 -16.55 17.04
N ARG A 198 -21.02 -15.32 17.25
CA ARG A 198 -19.71 -14.90 16.70
C ARG A 198 -18.58 -15.79 17.20
N ILE A 199 -18.61 -16.22 18.48
CA ILE A 199 -17.56 -17.09 19.03
C ILE A 199 -17.58 -18.48 18.35
N GLU A 200 -18.77 -19.09 18.17
CA GLU A 200 -18.89 -20.35 17.43
C GLU A 200 -18.40 -20.24 15.99
N PHE A 201 -18.64 -19.09 15.34
CA PHE A 201 -18.10 -18.81 14.01
C PHE A 201 -16.57 -18.75 14.03
N MET A 202 -15.96 -18.05 15.00
CA MET A 202 -14.51 -17.98 15.17
C MET A 202 -13.88 -19.36 15.41
N GLU A 203 -14.51 -20.19 16.23
CA GLU A 203 -14.08 -21.58 16.48
C GLU A 203 -14.09 -22.41 15.18
N LYS A 204 -15.09 -22.21 14.32
CA LYS A 204 -15.16 -22.85 13.00
C LYS A 204 -14.07 -22.38 12.04
N ILE A 205 -13.76 -21.09 12.03
CA ILE A 205 -12.63 -20.57 11.25
C ILE A 205 -11.32 -21.20 11.72
N ILE A 206 -11.10 -21.27 13.04
CA ILE A 206 -9.93 -21.89 13.65
C ILE A 206 -9.82 -23.38 13.24
N GLU A 207 -10.93 -24.11 13.29
CA GLU A 207 -10.98 -25.52 12.88
C GLU A 207 -10.66 -25.73 11.40
N LYS A 208 -11.14 -24.84 10.51
CA LYS A 208 -11.03 -24.97 9.05
C LYS A 208 -9.73 -24.44 8.47
N THR A 209 -8.97 -23.65 9.23
CA THR A 209 -7.74 -22.99 8.75
C THR A 209 -6.49 -23.72 9.20
N ASN A 210 -5.51 -23.82 8.27
CA ASN A 210 -4.20 -24.39 8.52
C ASN A 210 -3.19 -23.28 8.90
N GLN A 211 -2.68 -23.33 10.13
CA GLN A 211 -1.76 -22.31 10.66
C GLN A 211 -0.42 -22.17 9.90
N ASN A 212 -0.12 -23.06 8.95
CA ASN A 212 1.09 -22.96 8.14
C ASN A 212 0.85 -22.39 6.73
N HIS A 213 -0.42 -22.26 6.31
CA HIS A 213 -0.78 -21.84 4.96
C HIS A 213 -1.79 -20.67 4.94
N ASP A 214 -2.64 -20.56 5.97
CA ASP A 214 -3.72 -19.60 5.98
C ASP A 214 -3.39 -18.45 6.94
N LEU A 215 -3.55 -17.21 6.49
CA LEU A 215 -3.49 -16.01 7.34
C LEU A 215 -4.91 -15.61 7.75
N ILE A 216 -5.15 -15.42 9.03
CA ILE A 216 -6.43 -14.92 9.55
C ILE A 216 -6.22 -13.46 9.98
N ILE A 217 -6.97 -12.56 9.38
CA ILE A 217 -6.92 -11.13 9.70
C ILE A 217 -8.23 -10.77 10.41
N ALA A 218 -8.14 -10.35 11.66
CA ALA A 218 -9.28 -9.94 12.45
C ALA A 218 -9.30 -8.43 12.66
N THR A 219 -10.46 -7.81 12.44
CA THR A 219 -10.66 -6.39 12.75
C THR A 219 -10.51 -6.13 14.26
N THR A 220 -10.24 -4.88 14.63
CA THR A 220 -10.26 -4.47 16.04
C THR A 220 -11.65 -4.69 16.67
N GLY A 221 -11.72 -4.76 17.99
CA GLY A 221 -12.95 -4.91 18.74
C GLY A 221 -13.23 -6.34 19.18
N TYR A 222 -14.50 -6.72 19.24
CA TYR A 222 -14.90 -8.02 19.79
C TYR A 222 -14.44 -9.19 18.92
N SER A 223 -14.44 -9.06 17.60
CA SER A 223 -14.02 -10.14 16.71
C SER A 223 -12.57 -10.56 16.95
N GLY A 224 -11.64 -9.60 17.02
CA GLY A 224 -10.24 -9.89 17.33
C GLY A 224 -10.06 -10.45 18.75
N ARG A 225 -10.79 -9.92 19.73
CA ARG A 225 -10.70 -10.39 21.13
C ARG A 225 -11.23 -11.81 21.32
N GLU A 226 -12.33 -12.15 20.67
CA GLU A 226 -12.91 -13.50 20.73
C GLU A 226 -12.05 -14.51 19.98
N LEU A 227 -11.51 -14.14 18.81
CA LEU A 227 -10.56 -14.97 18.09
C LEU A 227 -9.31 -15.26 18.94
N TYR A 228 -8.74 -14.22 19.59
CA TYR A 228 -7.61 -14.36 20.49
C TYR A 228 -7.92 -15.28 21.68
N ALA A 229 -9.09 -15.09 22.31
CA ALA A 229 -9.51 -15.88 23.45
C ALA A 229 -9.78 -17.37 23.11
N ALA A 230 -10.31 -17.63 21.90
CA ALA A 230 -10.56 -19.00 21.44
C ALA A 230 -9.26 -19.75 21.13
N SER A 231 -8.32 -19.11 20.45
CA SER A 231 -6.98 -19.67 20.15
C SER A 231 -6.07 -18.58 19.64
N ASP A 232 -4.90 -18.38 20.25
CA ASP A 232 -3.86 -17.48 19.76
C ASP A 232 -2.84 -18.28 18.93
N ARG A 233 -2.87 -18.09 17.60
CA ARG A 233 -2.01 -18.79 16.64
C ARG A 233 -1.05 -17.81 15.97
N LYS A 234 0.13 -18.27 15.54
CA LYS A 234 1.12 -17.47 14.83
C LYS A 234 0.66 -16.91 13.46
N ASN A 235 -0.42 -17.47 12.90
CA ASN A 235 -1.02 -17.05 11.62
C ASN A 235 -2.24 -16.14 11.80
N GLN A 236 -2.41 -15.54 12.98
CA GLN A 236 -3.50 -14.63 13.29
C GLN A 236 -2.95 -13.21 13.46
N PHE A 237 -3.50 -12.28 12.70
CA PHE A 237 -3.18 -10.86 12.77
C PHE A 237 -4.36 -10.10 13.35
N TYR A 238 -4.15 -9.46 14.49
CA TYR A 238 -5.20 -8.75 15.22
C TYR A 238 -5.03 -7.24 15.02
N MET A 239 -5.93 -6.63 14.27
CA MET A 239 -5.93 -5.18 14.07
C MET A 239 -6.18 -4.46 15.39
N VAL A 240 -5.37 -3.47 15.72
CA VAL A 240 -5.57 -2.59 16.89
C VAL A 240 -6.12 -1.22 16.49
N GLY A 241 -5.93 -0.82 15.25
CA GLY A 241 -6.44 0.41 14.63
C GLY A 241 -6.66 0.19 13.14
N SER A 242 -6.92 1.27 12.39
CA SER A 242 -7.15 1.23 10.93
C SER A 242 -8.20 0.19 10.52
N MET A 243 -9.37 0.23 11.16
CA MET A 243 -10.40 -0.80 11.04
C MET A 243 -10.80 -1.14 9.60
N GLY A 244 -10.85 -0.14 8.71
CA GLY A 244 -11.17 -0.31 7.30
C GLY A 244 -10.13 -1.12 6.52
N CYS A 245 -8.87 -1.13 6.96
CA CYS A 245 -7.78 -1.80 6.24
C CYS A 245 -7.76 -3.33 6.42
N ALA A 246 -8.62 -3.92 7.25
CA ALA A 246 -8.61 -5.37 7.47
C ALA A 246 -8.89 -6.17 6.19
N ILE A 247 -9.77 -5.67 5.32
CA ILE A 247 -10.10 -6.28 4.03
C ILE A 247 -8.93 -6.09 3.04
N ASP A 248 -8.29 -4.92 3.06
CA ASP A 248 -7.22 -4.58 2.12
C ASP A 248 -5.91 -5.35 2.40
N ILE A 249 -5.71 -5.80 3.64
CA ILE A 249 -4.57 -6.64 4.04
C ILE A 249 -4.72 -8.07 3.49
N GLY A 250 -5.95 -8.60 3.42
CA GLY A 250 -6.25 -9.93 2.91
C GLY A 250 -6.23 -10.01 1.39
#